data_d7f51c131530e4a666dfb4d0a744e3d5
#
_entry.id   d7f51c131530e4a666dfb4d0a744e3d5
#
_cell.length_a   1.000
_cell.length_b   1.000
_cell.length_c   1.000
_cell.angle_alpha   90.00
_cell.angle_beta   90.00
_cell.angle_gamma   90.00
#
_symmetry.space_group_name_H-M   'P 1'
#
loop_
_entity.id
_entity.type
_entity.pdbx_description
1 polymer ?
#
loop_
_entity_poly.entity_id
_entity_poly.type
_entity_poly.pdbx_seq_one_letter_code
_entity_poly.pdbx_strand_id
1 'polypeptide(L)'
;MDNKNWSDRASASGIVGKSLSEFICDDVTRMYVATMIESVRVIPHTSFRPYRCDTPDMKRFMQMIITPEDNGWIRISHELLRIEPLEKPVTFSTVTEFSPLRQCKNNQTIHFVRCSICNRLQRYGNRDNTWYEADSLIARSHALSESLKVIYGVCLDCLDKLR
;
A
#
# COMPACT_ATOMS: atom_id res chain seq x y z
N MET A 1 8.98 -9.01 11.79
CA MET A 1 9.72 -9.24 10.52
C MET A 1 11.06 -8.56 10.66
N ASP A 2 12.12 -9.34 10.69
CA ASP A 2 13.47 -8.87 10.97
C ASP A 2 13.96 -7.88 9.89
N ASN A 3 14.36 -6.71 10.36
CA ASN A 3 14.92 -5.62 9.54
C ASN A 3 16.21 -6.06 8.77
N LYS A 4 16.87 -7.14 9.20
CA LYS A 4 18.05 -7.73 8.54
C LYS A 4 17.75 -8.37 7.18
N ASN A 5 16.52 -8.79 6.96
CA ASN A 5 16.14 -9.51 5.73
C ASN A 5 15.79 -8.60 4.54
N TRP A 6 15.61 -7.29 4.77
CA TRP A 6 15.29 -6.33 3.72
C TRP A 6 16.53 -5.88 2.93
N SER A 7 17.64 -5.57 3.62
CA SER A 7 18.86 -5.11 2.98
C SER A 7 19.47 -6.16 2.04
N ASP A 8 19.43 -7.44 2.45
CA ASP A 8 19.95 -8.54 1.62
C ASP A 8 19.04 -8.85 0.43
N ARG A 9 17.71 -8.70 0.58
CA ARG A 9 16.76 -8.86 -0.50
C ARG A 9 16.74 -7.68 -1.48
N ALA A 10 17.11 -6.50 -1.03
CA ALA A 10 17.21 -5.27 -1.83
C ALA A 10 18.58 -5.11 -2.52
N SER A 11 19.51 -6.04 -2.33
CA SER A 11 20.76 -6.05 -3.11
C SER A 11 20.47 -6.33 -4.58
N ALA A 12 21.26 -5.75 -5.50
CA ALA A 12 21.09 -5.98 -6.94
C ALA A 12 21.09 -7.49 -7.28
N SER A 13 21.90 -8.29 -6.60
CA SER A 13 21.95 -9.76 -6.74
C SER A 13 20.69 -10.46 -6.23
N GLY A 14 19.91 -9.83 -5.34
CA GLY A 14 18.65 -10.38 -4.81
C GLY A 14 17.41 -10.04 -5.64
N ILE A 15 17.50 -9.06 -6.55
CA ILE A 15 16.38 -8.52 -7.32
C ILE A 15 16.43 -8.92 -8.79
N VAL A 16 17.63 -8.88 -9.38
CA VAL A 16 17.80 -9.18 -10.80
C VAL A 16 17.35 -10.61 -11.14
N GLY A 17 16.53 -10.73 -12.17
CA GLY A 17 15.98 -12.02 -12.63
C GLY A 17 14.74 -12.50 -11.88
N LYS A 18 14.25 -11.73 -10.89
CA LYS A 18 13.00 -12.05 -10.18
C LYS A 18 11.83 -11.22 -10.68
N SER A 19 10.63 -11.76 -10.51
CA SER A 19 9.41 -11.03 -10.85
C SER A 19 9.19 -9.89 -9.86
N LEU A 20 8.79 -8.71 -10.35
CA LEU A 20 8.38 -7.59 -9.50
C LEU A 20 7.28 -7.99 -8.50
N SER A 21 6.37 -8.88 -8.90
CA SER A 21 5.29 -9.38 -8.05
C SER A 21 5.77 -10.08 -6.77
N GLU A 22 6.97 -10.64 -6.76
CA GLU A 22 7.55 -11.28 -5.57
C GLU A 22 7.89 -10.28 -4.45
N PHE A 23 8.06 -9.00 -4.82
CA PHE A 23 8.39 -7.92 -3.87
C PHE A 23 7.16 -7.14 -3.39
N ILE A 24 5.98 -7.42 -3.92
CA ILE A 24 4.72 -6.78 -3.54
C ILE A 24 3.92 -7.72 -2.65
N CYS A 25 3.63 -7.30 -1.42
CA CYS A 25 3.07 -8.17 -0.38
C CYS A 25 1.58 -8.52 -0.56
N ASP A 26 0.79 -7.65 -1.22
CA ASP A 26 -0.66 -7.86 -1.34
C ASP A 26 -1.12 -7.94 -2.80
N ASP A 27 -2.21 -8.70 -3.02
CA ASP A 27 -2.73 -8.98 -4.36
C ASP A 27 -3.34 -7.74 -5.03
N VAL A 28 -3.92 -6.83 -4.24
CA VAL A 28 -4.54 -5.59 -4.76
C VAL A 28 -3.46 -4.69 -5.35
N THR A 29 -2.35 -4.50 -4.63
CA THR A 29 -1.21 -3.71 -5.13
C THR A 29 -0.54 -4.41 -6.31
N ARG A 30 -0.40 -5.75 -6.30
CA ARG A 30 0.13 -6.50 -7.45
C ARG A 30 -0.70 -6.28 -8.71
N MET A 31 -2.02 -6.45 -8.59
CA MET A 31 -2.95 -6.24 -9.71
C MET A 31 -2.88 -4.79 -10.23
N TYR A 32 -2.86 -3.80 -9.32
CA TYR A 32 -2.74 -2.40 -9.68
C TYR A 32 -1.47 -2.11 -10.48
N VAL A 33 -0.30 -2.51 -9.96
CA VAL A 33 1.00 -2.28 -10.61
C VAL A 33 1.09 -3.02 -11.96
N ALA A 34 0.64 -4.28 -12.01
CA ALA A 34 0.61 -5.05 -13.25
C ALA A 34 -0.25 -4.36 -14.32
N THR A 35 -1.45 -3.88 -13.95
CA THR A 35 -2.34 -3.17 -14.88
C THR A 35 -1.69 -1.90 -15.42
N MET A 36 -0.98 -1.13 -14.59
CA MET A 36 -0.27 0.08 -15.02
C MET A 36 0.87 -0.24 -16.00
N ILE A 37 1.64 -1.29 -15.73
CA ILE A 37 2.72 -1.73 -16.62
C ILE A 37 2.15 -2.17 -17.97
N GLU A 38 1.10 -2.99 -17.97
CA GLU A 38 0.47 -3.46 -19.20
C GLU A 38 -0.17 -2.31 -20.00
N SER A 39 -0.76 -1.31 -19.35
CA SER A 39 -1.30 -0.15 -20.04
C SER A 39 -0.23 0.62 -20.82
N VAL A 40 0.97 0.76 -20.24
CA VAL A 40 2.13 1.41 -20.88
C VAL A 40 2.71 0.57 -22.02
N ARG A 41 2.62 -0.76 -21.94
CA ARG A 41 3.03 -1.66 -23.01
C ARG A 41 2.10 -1.62 -24.22
N VAL A 42 0.79 -1.60 -23.94
CA VAL A 42 -0.24 -1.60 -25.02
C VAL A 42 -0.31 -0.25 -25.74
N ILE A 43 -0.23 0.83 -24.97
CA ILE A 43 -0.23 2.20 -25.51
C ILE A 43 1.05 2.88 -24.99
N PRO A 44 2.12 2.93 -25.80
CA PRO A 44 3.39 3.51 -25.35
C PRO A 44 3.26 4.97 -24.94
N HIS A 45 3.33 5.25 -23.64
CA HIS A 45 3.35 6.60 -23.06
C HIS A 45 3.98 6.55 -21.68
N THR A 46 4.54 7.66 -21.23
CA THR A 46 4.98 7.75 -19.83
C THR A 46 3.78 7.95 -18.91
N SER A 47 3.64 7.10 -17.93
CA SER A 47 2.56 7.15 -16.93
C SER A 47 3.08 7.62 -15.57
N PHE A 48 2.39 8.61 -14.98
CA PHE A 48 2.70 9.17 -13.66
C PHE A 48 1.63 8.75 -12.67
N ARG A 49 2.03 8.11 -11.58
CA ARG A 49 1.09 7.58 -10.57
C ARG A 49 1.50 8.00 -9.16
N PRO A 50 0.80 8.98 -8.56
CA PRO A 50 1.06 9.35 -7.19
C PRO A 50 0.59 8.25 -6.23
N TYR A 51 1.39 7.99 -5.21
CA TYR A 51 1.08 7.03 -4.17
C TYR A 51 1.74 7.43 -2.84
N ARG A 52 1.42 6.74 -1.76
CA ARG A 52 2.05 6.93 -0.45
C ARG A 52 2.84 5.69 -0.04
N CYS A 53 4.03 5.91 0.50
CA CYS A 53 4.89 4.89 1.08
C CYS A 53 5.32 5.33 2.47
N ASP A 54 4.39 5.26 3.43
CA ASP A 54 4.58 5.77 4.79
C ASP A 54 5.53 4.90 5.60
N THR A 55 6.34 5.55 6.43
CA THR A 55 7.03 4.92 7.56
C THR A 55 6.13 5.01 8.80
N PRO A 56 6.49 4.34 9.91
CA PRO A 56 5.68 4.43 11.13
C PRO A 56 5.45 5.86 11.66
N ASP A 57 6.35 6.77 11.37
CA ASP A 57 6.39 8.14 11.90
C ASP A 57 6.20 9.24 10.83
N MET A 58 6.27 8.88 9.54
CA MET A 58 6.22 9.84 8.44
C MET A 58 5.26 9.43 7.32
N LYS A 59 4.52 10.38 6.78
CA LYS A 59 3.79 10.28 5.51
C LYS A 59 4.76 10.61 4.38
N ARG A 60 4.96 9.67 3.47
CA ARG A 60 5.84 9.87 2.30
C ARG A 60 5.00 9.86 1.04
N PHE A 61 4.87 11.03 0.41
CA PHE A 61 4.18 11.20 -0.86
C PHE A 61 5.17 10.94 -1.99
N MET A 62 4.87 9.94 -2.77
CA MET A 62 5.73 9.42 -3.83
C MET A 62 5.04 9.53 -5.18
N GLN A 63 5.82 9.56 -6.24
CA GLN A 63 5.37 9.39 -7.61
C GLN A 63 6.08 8.20 -8.25
N MET A 64 5.33 7.26 -8.75
CA MET A 64 5.82 6.20 -9.62
C MET A 64 5.74 6.70 -11.06
N ILE A 65 6.84 6.60 -11.80
CA ILE A 65 6.95 6.95 -13.21
C ILE A 65 7.23 5.66 -13.97
N ILE A 66 6.34 5.30 -14.88
CA ILE A 66 6.44 4.10 -15.70
C ILE A 66 6.68 4.55 -17.14
N THR A 67 7.84 4.24 -17.69
CA THR A 67 8.26 4.67 -19.01
C THR A 67 8.55 3.46 -19.89
N PRO A 68 7.98 3.39 -21.11
CA PRO A 68 8.36 2.38 -22.08
C PRO A 68 9.78 2.68 -22.59
N GLU A 69 10.56 1.63 -22.79
CA GLU A 69 11.89 1.69 -23.40
C GLU A 69 11.96 0.81 -24.64
N ASP A 70 13.06 0.88 -25.35
CA ASP A 70 13.30 0.06 -26.53
C ASP A 70 13.22 -1.43 -26.22
N ASN A 71 12.86 -2.22 -27.23
CA ASN A 71 12.76 -3.69 -27.15
C ASN A 71 11.73 -4.22 -26.13
N GLY A 72 10.70 -3.41 -25.80
CA GLY A 72 9.61 -3.81 -24.89
C GLY A 72 9.97 -3.77 -23.41
N TRP A 73 11.11 -3.17 -23.06
CA TRP A 73 11.48 -2.93 -21.67
C TRP A 73 10.61 -1.82 -21.07
N ILE A 74 10.41 -1.91 -19.77
CA ILE A 74 9.71 -0.90 -18.98
C ILE A 74 10.62 -0.44 -17.86
N ARG A 75 10.83 0.87 -17.77
CA ARG A 75 11.52 1.50 -16.63
C ARG A 75 10.49 1.96 -15.62
N ILE A 76 10.69 1.60 -14.36
CA ILE A 76 9.90 2.10 -13.23
C ILE A 76 10.83 2.89 -12.32
N SER A 77 10.51 4.18 -12.13
CA SER A 77 11.23 5.08 -11.24
C SER A 77 10.30 5.57 -10.14
N HIS A 78 10.86 5.88 -8.99
CA HIS A 78 10.12 6.39 -7.83
C HIS A 78 10.74 7.70 -7.36
N GLU A 79 9.93 8.75 -7.31
CA GLU A 79 10.34 10.07 -6.83
C GLU A 79 9.64 10.40 -5.53
N LEU A 80 10.41 10.91 -4.57
CA LEU A 80 9.87 11.45 -3.34
C LEU A 80 9.44 12.90 -3.59
N LEU A 81 8.13 13.16 -3.46
CA LEU A 81 7.57 14.49 -3.69
C LEU A 81 7.61 15.35 -2.42
N ARG A 82 7.22 14.77 -1.27
CA ARG A 82 7.23 15.44 0.03
C ARG A 82 7.16 14.44 1.17
N ILE A 83 7.53 14.90 2.36
CA ILE A 83 7.43 14.18 3.63
C ILE A 83 6.67 15.03 4.62
N GLU A 84 5.77 14.42 5.38
CA GLU A 84 5.04 15.05 6.48
C GLU A 84 5.10 14.15 7.72
N PRO A 85 5.27 14.68 8.93
CA PRO A 85 5.22 13.85 10.13
C PRO A 85 3.80 13.30 10.35
N LEU A 86 3.72 12.10 10.92
CA LEU A 86 2.49 11.60 11.52
C LEU A 86 2.35 12.20 12.92
N GLU A 87 1.14 12.59 13.32
CA GLU A 87 0.88 13.09 14.68
C GLU A 87 1.22 12.04 15.76
N LYS A 88 1.04 10.77 15.41
CA LYS A 88 1.40 9.62 16.25
C LYS A 88 1.97 8.52 15.37
N PRO A 89 3.03 7.82 15.83
CA PRO A 89 3.55 6.66 15.12
C PRO A 89 2.49 5.56 14.94
N VAL A 90 2.46 4.96 13.76
CA VAL A 90 1.52 3.90 13.40
C VAL A 90 2.27 2.76 12.75
N THR A 91 2.09 1.55 13.27
CA THR A 91 2.55 0.33 12.63
C THR A 91 1.38 -0.51 12.11
N PHE A 92 1.64 -1.31 11.08
CA PHE A 92 0.63 -2.17 10.48
C PHE A 92 1.09 -3.61 10.46
N SER A 93 0.15 -4.52 10.75
CA SER A 93 0.33 -5.94 10.54
C SER A 93 -0.72 -6.44 9.56
N THR A 94 -0.28 -7.17 8.53
CA THR A 94 -1.18 -7.74 7.52
C THR A 94 -1.86 -8.97 8.06
N VAL A 95 -3.17 -9.08 7.87
CA VAL A 95 -3.93 -10.30 8.15
C VAL A 95 -3.82 -11.20 6.92
N THR A 96 -3.06 -12.29 7.04
CA THR A 96 -2.83 -13.26 5.95
C THR A 96 -3.96 -14.28 5.81
N GLU A 97 -4.71 -14.54 6.91
CA GLU A 97 -5.85 -15.43 6.91
C GLU A 97 -7.13 -14.65 7.20
N PHE A 98 -7.80 -14.21 6.17
CA PHE A 98 -9.12 -13.61 6.27
C PHE A 98 -10.18 -14.71 6.15
N SER A 99 -10.74 -15.14 7.29
CA SER A 99 -11.94 -15.98 7.32
C SER A 99 -13.17 -15.11 7.58
N PRO A 100 -14.00 -14.82 6.58
CA PRO A 100 -15.21 -14.02 6.75
C PRO A 100 -16.25 -14.70 7.65
N LEU A 101 -16.10 -16.01 7.92
CA LEU A 101 -17.07 -16.83 8.65
C LEU A 101 -16.73 -17.03 10.15
N ARG A 102 -15.56 -16.61 10.62
CA ARG A 102 -15.27 -16.60 12.05
C ARG A 102 -15.73 -15.29 12.67
N GLN A 103 -16.99 -15.24 13.09
CA GLN A 103 -17.43 -14.33 14.13
C GLN A 103 -16.51 -14.53 15.34
N CYS A 104 -15.62 -13.55 15.58
CA CYS A 104 -14.79 -13.52 16.76
C CYS A 104 -15.67 -13.40 18.00
N LYS A 105 -16.02 -14.54 18.60
CA LYS A 105 -16.49 -14.57 19.98
C LYS A 105 -15.30 -14.19 20.85
N ASN A 106 -15.38 -13.02 21.52
CA ASN A 106 -14.52 -12.59 22.62
C ASN A 106 -13.03 -12.30 22.25
N ASN A 107 -12.76 -11.37 21.42
CA ASN A 107 -11.75 -10.32 21.48
C ASN A 107 -11.89 -9.52 20.19
N GLN A 108 -12.44 -8.31 20.29
CA GLN A 108 -12.72 -7.48 19.11
C GLN A 108 -11.39 -6.98 18.51
N THR A 109 -10.78 -7.81 17.70
CA THR A 109 -9.70 -7.35 16.84
C THR A 109 -10.33 -6.48 15.75
N ILE A 110 -10.23 -5.18 15.91
CA ILE A 110 -10.73 -4.23 14.90
C ILE A 110 -9.84 -4.39 13.67
N HIS A 111 -10.44 -4.81 12.56
CA HIS A 111 -9.78 -4.91 11.26
C HIS A 111 -10.07 -3.65 10.45
N PHE A 112 -9.06 -3.18 9.73
CA PHE A 112 -9.18 -2.06 8.81
C PHE A 112 -8.86 -2.50 7.40
N VAL A 113 -9.48 -1.84 6.43
CA VAL A 113 -9.02 -1.86 5.04
C VAL A 113 -8.06 -0.69 4.85
N ARG A 114 -6.84 -0.96 4.43
CA ARG A 114 -5.84 0.06 4.09
C ARG A 114 -5.82 0.26 2.58
N CYS A 115 -5.94 1.50 2.13
CA CYS A 115 -5.80 1.79 0.70
C CYS A 115 -4.36 1.60 0.25
N SER A 116 -4.14 0.73 -0.75
CA SER A 116 -2.80 0.44 -1.31
C SER A 116 -2.16 1.64 -2.01
N ILE A 117 -2.93 2.69 -2.31
CA ILE A 117 -2.44 3.87 -3.03
C ILE A 117 -2.19 5.04 -2.08
N CYS A 118 -3.17 5.43 -1.25
CA CYS A 118 -3.06 6.63 -0.41
C CYS A 118 -2.88 6.34 1.09
N ASN A 119 -2.78 5.08 1.50
CA ASN A 119 -2.59 4.62 2.88
C ASN A 119 -3.70 4.99 3.88
N ARG A 120 -4.80 5.63 3.45
CA ARG A 120 -5.96 5.86 4.31
C ARG A 120 -6.60 4.54 4.73
N LEU A 121 -7.28 4.57 5.87
CA LEU A 121 -7.91 3.44 6.51
C LEU A 121 -9.43 3.59 6.50
N GLN A 122 -10.12 2.49 6.24
CA GLN A 122 -11.55 2.33 6.46
C GLN A 122 -11.76 1.22 7.47
N ARG A 123 -12.69 1.40 8.43
CA ARG A 123 -13.05 0.32 9.35
C ARG A 123 -13.77 -0.79 8.58
N TYR A 124 -13.27 -2.02 8.68
CA TYR A 124 -13.91 -3.17 8.03
C TYR A 124 -15.35 -3.38 8.51
N GLY A 125 -16.26 -3.65 7.59
CA GLY A 125 -17.68 -3.82 7.90
C GLY A 125 -18.47 -2.54 8.14
N ASN A 126 -17.85 -1.37 8.08
CA ASN A 126 -18.56 -0.11 8.17
C ASN A 126 -19.23 0.23 6.83
N ARG A 127 -20.50 0.67 6.89
CA ARG A 127 -21.31 0.96 5.69
C ARG A 127 -21.13 2.39 5.14
N ASP A 128 -20.45 3.26 5.90
CA ASP A 128 -20.36 4.69 5.56
C ASP A 128 -19.26 5.04 4.55
N ASN A 129 -18.53 4.10 4.02
CA ASN A 129 -17.44 4.30 3.04
C ASN A 129 -16.42 5.41 3.41
N THR A 130 -16.35 5.81 4.68
CA THR A 130 -15.46 6.89 5.12
C THR A 130 -14.03 6.39 5.31
N TRP A 131 -13.09 7.08 4.69
CA TRP A 131 -11.65 6.78 4.75
C TRP A 131 -10.92 7.85 5.56
N TYR A 132 -10.14 7.43 6.53
CA TYR A 132 -9.46 8.27 7.52
C TYR A 132 -7.95 8.18 7.38
N GLU A 133 -7.24 9.24 7.74
CA GLU A 133 -5.81 9.16 7.99
C GLU A 133 -5.55 8.29 9.23
N ALA A 134 -4.47 7.51 9.20
CA ALA A 134 -4.17 6.54 10.25
C ALA A 134 -3.94 7.21 11.62
N ASP A 135 -3.22 8.33 11.64
CA ASP A 135 -2.97 9.13 12.84
C ASP A 135 -4.25 9.72 13.44
N SER A 136 -5.18 10.17 12.59
CA SER A 136 -6.48 10.70 13.04
C SER A 136 -7.34 9.62 13.69
N LEU A 137 -7.28 8.37 13.21
CA LEU A 137 -7.98 7.25 13.84
C LEU A 137 -7.44 6.92 15.21
N ILE A 138 -6.11 6.89 15.35
CA ILE A 138 -5.45 6.59 16.64
C ILE A 138 -5.69 7.73 17.63
N ALA A 139 -5.65 8.99 17.20
CA ALA A 139 -5.91 10.13 18.05
C ALA A 139 -7.34 10.12 18.66
N ARG A 140 -8.32 9.60 17.89
CA ARG A 140 -9.73 9.51 18.34
C ARG A 140 -10.04 8.27 19.16
N SER A 141 -9.17 7.29 19.16
CA SER A 141 -9.45 5.97 19.74
C SER A 141 -8.43 5.67 20.83
N HIS A 142 -8.74 5.99 22.09
CA HIS A 142 -7.90 5.68 23.25
C HIS A 142 -7.61 4.17 23.43
N ALA A 143 -8.25 3.32 22.65
CA ALA A 143 -8.19 1.85 22.76
C ALA A 143 -7.42 1.16 21.61
N LEU A 144 -6.90 1.91 20.64
CA LEU A 144 -6.13 1.30 19.54
C LEU A 144 -4.69 1.05 19.99
N SER A 145 -4.25 -0.19 19.81
CA SER A 145 -2.86 -0.59 20.00
C SER A 145 -1.95 0.11 18.99
N GLU A 146 -0.67 0.21 19.28
CA GLU A 146 0.36 0.78 18.41
C GLU A 146 0.47 0.07 17.04
N SER A 147 -0.11 -1.13 16.90
CA SER A 147 -0.12 -1.91 15.66
C SER A 147 -1.55 -2.21 15.22
N LEU A 148 -1.92 -1.72 14.03
CA LEU A 148 -3.23 -1.94 13.43
C LEU A 148 -3.20 -3.15 12.51
N LYS A 149 -4.18 -4.05 12.68
CA LYS A 149 -4.38 -5.18 11.75
C LYS A 149 -5.15 -4.69 10.52
N VAL A 150 -4.56 -4.89 9.36
CA VAL A 150 -5.11 -4.41 8.08
C VAL A 150 -5.21 -5.51 7.04
N ILE A 151 -6.21 -5.37 6.18
CA ILE A 151 -6.27 -5.95 4.85
C ILE A 151 -6.10 -4.82 3.83
N TYR A 152 -5.76 -5.15 2.59
CA TYR A 152 -5.57 -4.14 1.55
C TYR A 152 -6.78 -3.99 0.64
N GLY A 153 -6.98 -2.79 0.13
CA GLY A 153 -8.03 -2.43 -0.82
C GLY A 153 -7.68 -1.13 -1.55
N VAL A 154 -8.60 -0.59 -2.32
CA VAL A 154 -8.46 0.73 -2.97
C VAL A 154 -9.68 1.57 -2.62
N CYS A 155 -9.45 2.79 -2.13
CA CYS A 155 -10.55 3.73 -1.86
C CYS A 155 -11.12 4.31 -3.15
N LEU A 156 -12.39 4.74 -3.11
CA LEU A 156 -13.07 5.30 -4.28
C LEU A 156 -12.33 6.51 -4.87
N ASP A 157 -11.83 7.41 -4.04
CA ASP A 157 -11.07 8.60 -4.50
C ASP A 157 -9.81 8.21 -5.29
N CYS A 158 -9.16 7.11 -4.92
CA CYS A 158 -8.01 6.62 -5.66
C CYS A 158 -8.45 5.86 -6.92
N LEU A 159 -9.54 5.12 -6.86
CA LEU A 159 -10.11 4.41 -8.00
C LEU A 159 -10.55 5.39 -9.11
N ASP A 160 -11.19 6.49 -8.75
CA ASP A 160 -11.63 7.52 -9.70
C ASP A 160 -10.46 8.23 -10.40
N LYS A 161 -9.32 8.36 -9.73
CA LYS A 161 -8.10 8.91 -10.35
C LYS A 161 -7.40 7.95 -11.31
N LEU A 162 -7.86 6.71 -11.40
CA LEU A 162 -7.33 5.71 -12.33
C LEU A 162 -8.05 5.71 -13.69
N ARG A 163 -9.20 6.36 -13.73
CA ARG A 163 -9.99 6.55 -14.98
C ARG A 163 -9.45 7.73 -15.76
#